data_692608152cc7a4940f10af9f2d626d47
#
_entry.id   692608152cc7a4940f10af9f2d626d47
#
_cell.length_a   1.000
_cell.length_b   1.000
_cell.length_c   1.000
_cell.angle_alpha   90.00
_cell.angle_beta   90.00
_cell.angle_gamma   90.00
#
_symmetry.space_group_name_H-M   'P 1'
#
loop_
_entity.id
_entity.type
_entity.pdbx_description
1 polymer ?
#
loop_
_entity_poly.entity_id
_entity_poly.type
_entity_poly.pdbx_seq_one_letter_code
_entity_poly.pdbx_strand_id
1 'polypeptide(L)'
;MAHTRTQRRENELPYIPFGPFQIRLPFIHYKIESVEFIQGLILGVTALAAVPYLEQYLGLPYELAWSCVIIETFLYLLHSLLGDPVVPGWITPTLPLTIVFLEGFPMGKERIQAMIALQMLVGLVFIFMGVTRLADKFVHAVPDSVKGGILLAAPVTVMAGQLGENGNMHKYPLAIVAGVGLLILISFSDKYQEKRKNNKFLDLVARYGNLFPYLIAMVVGLLVGELDAPGLEIGTFIKIPQFKDIIDQVSIFGVGIPPASMFIKALPLALVCYVIAFGDFVTTETLVSEARHARDDEYIDFNSSRSNLVSGLRNLILSIIAPFPPLSGPLWVGMTVSVSMRYKEGKKAMKSLLGGMASFRLATFLSVLIIPVVSFFRPIFGVGSSITLMFQAFVCARIGMDYCKSDRDKMIAGVMAAVLATQGTAWASAWALAVGFGLNIFLSNWNPFEKK
;
A
#
# COMPACT_ATOMS: atom_id res chain seq x y z
N MET A 1 -24.52 -5.52 -13.20
CA MET A 1 -24.46 -4.04 -13.12
C MET A 1 -24.51 -3.66 -11.67
N ALA A 2 -23.60 -2.81 -11.17
CA ALA A 2 -23.72 -2.24 -9.85
C ALA A 2 -24.96 -1.35 -9.84
N HIS A 3 -26.06 -1.82 -9.22
CA HIS A 3 -27.27 -1.04 -9.13
C HIS A 3 -26.98 0.21 -8.29
N THR A 4 -27.09 1.37 -8.92
CA THR A 4 -27.11 2.66 -8.23
C THR A 4 -28.32 2.68 -7.34
N ARG A 5 -28.10 2.66 -6.04
CA ARG A 5 -29.20 2.86 -5.09
C ARG A 5 -29.57 4.33 -5.13
N THR A 6 -30.70 4.64 -5.74
CA THR A 6 -31.21 6.02 -5.91
C THR A 6 -31.82 6.60 -4.63
N GLN A 7 -32.20 5.74 -3.67
CA GLN A 7 -32.76 6.17 -2.39
C GLN A 7 -31.74 6.00 -1.26
N ARG A 8 -31.47 7.10 -0.56
CA ARG A 8 -30.67 7.16 0.65
C ARG A 8 -31.38 6.44 1.79
N ARG A 9 -30.64 5.65 2.59
CA ARG A 9 -31.18 5.06 3.83
C ARG A 9 -31.27 6.10 4.92
N GLU A 10 -32.12 5.84 5.89
CA GLU A 10 -32.17 6.63 7.12
C GLU A 10 -30.80 6.64 7.78
N ASN A 11 -30.37 7.78 8.32
CA ASN A 11 -29.07 8.00 8.93
C ASN A 11 -27.83 7.80 8.01
N GLU A 12 -28.02 7.68 6.70
CA GLU A 12 -26.90 7.66 5.75
C GLU A 12 -26.41 9.08 5.43
N LEU A 13 -25.08 9.27 5.36
CA LEU A 13 -24.50 10.54 4.91
C LEU A 13 -25.03 10.93 3.52
N PRO A 14 -25.32 12.22 3.28
CA PRO A 14 -25.74 12.68 1.97
C PRO A 14 -24.66 12.41 0.91
N TYR A 15 -25.11 12.20 -0.34
CA TYR A 15 -24.24 12.00 -1.49
C TYR A 15 -24.95 12.39 -2.78
N ILE A 16 -24.16 12.62 -3.84
CA ILE A 16 -24.62 12.76 -5.21
C ILE A 16 -24.42 11.40 -5.90
N PRO A 17 -25.47 10.72 -6.40
CA PRO A 17 -25.31 9.43 -7.07
C PRO A 17 -24.64 9.61 -8.43
N PHE A 18 -23.60 8.80 -8.70
CA PHE A 18 -22.87 8.80 -9.95
C PHE A 18 -22.49 7.36 -10.36
N GLY A 19 -23.34 6.70 -11.11
CA GLY A 19 -23.15 5.29 -11.46
C GLY A 19 -23.02 4.41 -10.21
N PRO A 20 -21.94 3.61 -10.08
CA PRO A 20 -21.70 2.78 -8.88
C PRO A 20 -21.19 3.60 -7.69
N PHE A 21 -20.88 4.88 -7.87
CA PHE A 21 -20.24 5.75 -6.90
C PHE A 21 -21.24 6.64 -6.16
N GLN A 22 -20.81 7.11 -4.99
CA GLN A 22 -21.53 8.04 -4.13
C GLN A 22 -20.63 9.27 -3.90
N ILE A 23 -20.77 10.30 -4.73
CA ILE A 23 -19.92 11.49 -4.62
C ILE A 23 -20.20 12.21 -3.30
N ARG A 24 -19.15 12.37 -2.48
CA ARG A 24 -19.19 13.07 -1.20
C ARG A 24 -18.06 14.08 -1.11
N LEU A 25 -18.41 15.33 -0.93
CA LEU A 25 -17.48 16.46 -0.85
C LEU A 25 -17.26 16.84 0.62
N PRO A 26 -16.01 17.18 1.01
CA PRO A 26 -15.74 17.70 2.35
C PRO A 26 -16.51 18.99 2.60
N PHE A 27 -16.86 19.25 3.85
CA PHE A 27 -17.65 20.38 4.34
C PHE A 27 -19.12 20.41 3.88
N ILE A 28 -19.47 19.79 2.73
CA ILE A 28 -20.83 19.73 2.19
C ILE A 28 -21.55 18.47 2.70
N HIS A 29 -20.94 17.30 2.52
CA HIS A 29 -21.55 16.02 2.83
C HIS A 29 -21.06 15.39 4.14
N TYR A 30 -19.87 15.78 4.59
CA TYR A 30 -19.29 15.37 5.87
C TYR A 30 -18.42 16.48 6.47
N LYS A 31 -18.22 16.42 7.78
CA LYS A 31 -17.37 17.37 8.51
C LYS A 31 -15.96 16.85 8.61
N ILE A 32 -15.00 17.77 8.72
CA ILE A 32 -13.61 17.45 9.04
C ILE A 32 -13.53 17.08 10.52
N GLU A 33 -12.92 15.95 10.80
CA GLU A 33 -12.66 15.43 12.13
C GLU A 33 -11.25 15.83 12.55
N SER A 34 -11.16 16.75 13.52
CA SER A 34 -9.89 17.42 13.87
C SER A 34 -8.79 16.47 14.36
N VAL A 35 -9.16 15.42 15.09
CA VAL A 35 -8.18 14.47 15.64
C VAL A 35 -7.55 13.64 14.52
N GLU A 36 -8.36 13.11 13.60
CA GLU A 36 -7.88 12.38 12.43
C GLU A 36 -7.09 13.28 11.48
N PHE A 37 -7.49 14.54 11.37
CA PHE A 37 -6.77 15.53 10.58
C PHE A 37 -5.36 15.78 11.16
N ILE A 38 -5.25 16.04 12.47
CA ILE A 38 -3.95 16.24 13.13
C ILE A 38 -3.09 14.97 13.02
N GLN A 39 -3.69 13.80 13.24
CA GLN A 39 -3.00 12.51 13.08
C GLN A 39 -2.49 12.30 11.65
N GLY A 40 -3.29 12.67 10.66
CA GLY A 40 -2.92 12.60 9.25
C GLY A 40 -1.78 13.56 8.89
N LEU A 41 -1.74 14.77 9.45
CA LEU A 41 -0.62 15.71 9.26
C LEU A 41 0.70 15.13 9.78
N ILE A 42 0.67 14.49 10.95
CA ILE A 42 1.88 13.89 11.55
C ILE A 42 2.33 12.67 10.77
N LEU A 43 1.40 11.78 10.41
CA LEU A 43 1.73 10.52 9.74
C LEU A 43 1.92 10.66 8.23
N GLY A 44 1.52 11.77 7.63
CA GLY A 44 1.67 12.00 6.20
C GLY A 44 3.11 11.95 5.71
N VAL A 45 4.07 12.31 6.55
CA VAL A 45 5.51 12.19 6.24
C VAL A 45 5.94 10.75 5.91
N THR A 46 5.22 9.74 6.40
CA THR A 46 5.55 8.34 6.10
C THR A 46 5.34 7.99 4.62
N ALA A 47 4.52 8.75 3.89
CA ALA A 47 4.35 8.59 2.44
C ALA A 47 5.62 8.96 1.67
N LEU A 48 6.47 9.85 2.23
CA LEU A 48 7.73 10.26 1.62
C LEU A 48 8.80 9.15 1.61
N ALA A 49 8.59 8.06 2.36
CA ALA A 49 9.40 6.85 2.22
C ALA A 49 9.31 6.21 0.81
N ALA A 50 8.36 6.66 -0.03
CA ALA A 50 8.29 6.25 -1.43
C ALA A 50 9.31 7.00 -2.33
N VAL A 51 9.77 8.18 -1.92
CA VAL A 51 10.72 8.98 -2.73
C VAL A 51 11.96 8.15 -3.11
N PRO A 52 12.67 7.49 -2.16
CA PRO A 52 13.82 6.65 -2.51
C PRO A 52 13.50 5.51 -3.50
N TYR A 53 12.29 4.97 -3.49
CA TYR A 53 11.94 3.93 -4.48
C TYR A 53 11.83 4.51 -5.89
N LEU A 54 11.29 5.71 -6.03
CA LEU A 54 11.20 6.41 -7.30
C LEU A 54 12.58 6.83 -7.81
N GLU A 55 13.47 7.31 -6.92
CA GLU A 55 14.85 7.65 -7.25
C GLU A 55 15.64 6.40 -7.66
N GLN A 56 15.64 5.36 -6.83
CA GLN A 56 16.49 4.18 -6.99
C GLN A 56 16.01 3.27 -8.12
N TYR A 57 14.70 3.08 -8.27
CA TYR A 57 14.16 2.09 -9.18
C TYR A 57 13.58 2.66 -10.47
N LEU A 58 13.17 3.93 -10.51
CA LEU A 58 12.76 4.58 -11.75
C LEU A 58 13.79 5.59 -12.27
N GLY A 59 14.80 5.92 -11.46
CA GLY A 59 15.85 6.87 -11.84
C GLY A 59 15.39 8.32 -11.86
N LEU A 60 14.33 8.65 -11.09
CA LEU A 60 13.80 10.01 -11.05
C LEU A 60 14.64 10.93 -10.15
N PRO A 61 14.86 12.20 -10.55
CA PRO A 61 15.40 13.20 -9.62
C PRO A 61 14.49 13.38 -8.39
N TYR A 62 15.07 13.72 -7.24
CA TYR A 62 14.36 13.93 -5.98
C TYR A 62 13.10 14.78 -6.09
N GLU A 63 13.21 15.94 -6.74
CA GLU A 63 12.10 16.88 -6.89
C GLU A 63 10.92 16.31 -7.70
N LEU A 64 11.24 15.50 -8.70
CA LEU A 64 10.28 14.83 -9.55
C LEU A 64 9.64 13.64 -8.81
N ALA A 65 10.45 12.85 -8.10
CA ALA A 65 9.98 11.77 -7.24
C ALA A 65 9.02 12.28 -6.15
N TRP A 66 9.38 13.39 -5.49
CA TRP A 66 8.50 14.05 -4.52
C TRP A 66 7.19 14.52 -5.16
N SER A 67 7.26 15.10 -6.37
CA SER A 67 6.06 15.51 -7.11
C SER A 67 5.13 14.33 -7.43
N CYS A 68 5.67 13.15 -7.76
CA CYS A 68 4.88 11.92 -7.93
C CYS A 68 4.21 11.48 -6.63
N VAL A 69 4.89 11.58 -5.47
CA VAL A 69 4.30 11.27 -4.16
C VAL A 69 3.15 12.23 -3.82
N ILE A 70 3.26 13.51 -4.19
CA ILE A 70 2.17 14.48 -4.00
C ILE A 70 0.92 14.05 -4.83
N ILE A 71 1.11 13.64 -6.09
CA ILE A 71 0.01 13.17 -6.94
C ILE A 71 -0.62 11.89 -6.34
N GLU A 72 0.20 10.94 -5.90
CA GLU A 72 -0.30 9.71 -5.27
C GLU A 72 -1.12 10.02 -4.02
N THR A 73 -0.63 10.88 -3.13
CA THR A 73 -1.33 11.26 -1.90
C THR A 73 -2.60 12.04 -2.17
N PHE A 74 -2.63 12.86 -3.23
CA PHE A 74 -3.87 13.50 -3.70
C PHE A 74 -4.91 12.47 -4.14
N LEU A 75 -4.50 11.45 -4.86
CA LEU A 75 -5.40 10.41 -5.36
C LEU A 75 -5.96 9.49 -4.26
N TYR A 76 -5.41 9.50 -3.04
CA TYR A 76 -6.09 8.88 -1.89
C TYR A 76 -7.49 9.45 -1.65
N LEU A 77 -7.71 10.72 -1.96
CA LEU A 77 -8.99 11.39 -1.77
C LEU A 77 -10.11 10.80 -2.65
N LEU A 78 -9.77 10.08 -3.73
CA LEU A 78 -10.76 9.41 -4.58
C LEU A 78 -11.63 8.43 -3.81
N HIS A 79 -11.10 7.72 -2.81
CA HIS A 79 -11.88 6.77 -2.02
C HIS A 79 -13.02 7.49 -1.28
N SER A 80 -12.71 8.51 -0.51
CA SER A 80 -13.74 9.30 0.19
C SER A 80 -14.66 10.08 -0.75
N LEU A 81 -14.09 10.63 -1.84
CA LEU A 81 -14.85 11.36 -2.85
C LEU A 81 -15.89 10.47 -3.54
N LEU A 82 -15.53 9.23 -3.86
CA LEU A 82 -16.41 8.26 -4.53
C LEU A 82 -17.20 7.39 -3.56
N GLY A 83 -17.16 7.71 -2.26
CA GLY A 83 -17.99 7.12 -1.23
C GLY A 83 -17.52 5.77 -0.69
N ASP A 84 -16.23 5.50 -0.75
CA ASP A 84 -15.61 4.32 -0.17
C ASP A 84 -15.07 4.65 1.23
N PRO A 85 -15.67 4.12 2.33
CA PRO A 85 -15.34 4.49 3.70
C PRO A 85 -14.11 3.75 4.24
N VAL A 86 -12.95 3.99 3.63
CA VAL A 86 -11.67 3.36 3.98
C VAL A 86 -10.58 4.41 4.12
N VAL A 87 -9.50 4.07 4.83
CA VAL A 87 -8.22 4.75 4.70
C VAL A 87 -7.40 3.97 3.66
N PRO A 88 -7.36 4.41 2.39
CA PRO A 88 -6.63 3.69 1.35
C PRO A 88 -5.12 3.72 1.63
N GLY A 89 -4.40 2.75 1.07
CA GLY A 89 -2.96 2.61 1.23
C GLY A 89 -2.26 2.19 -0.06
N TRP A 90 -1.12 1.55 0.12
CA TRP A 90 -0.39 0.82 -0.91
C TRP A 90 -0.70 -0.67 -0.81
N ILE A 91 -0.50 -1.40 -1.89
CA ILE A 91 -0.43 -2.87 -1.81
C ILE A 91 1.01 -3.21 -1.38
N THR A 92 1.36 -2.83 -0.14
CA THR A 92 2.74 -2.86 0.34
C THR A 92 3.44 -4.21 0.18
N PRO A 93 2.77 -5.38 0.36
CA PRO A 93 3.41 -6.68 0.14
C PRO A 93 3.86 -6.94 -1.30
N THR A 94 3.35 -6.20 -2.29
CA THR A 94 3.75 -6.36 -3.69
C THR A 94 4.99 -5.57 -4.05
N LEU A 95 5.40 -4.61 -3.21
CA LEU A 95 6.51 -3.73 -3.51
C LEU A 95 7.83 -4.48 -3.81
N PRO A 96 8.26 -5.49 -3.02
CA PRO A 96 9.46 -6.26 -3.35
C PRO A 96 9.36 -6.96 -4.71
N LEU A 97 8.19 -7.49 -5.04
CA LEU A 97 7.95 -8.18 -6.32
C LEU A 97 7.96 -7.20 -7.49
N THR A 98 7.40 -6.01 -7.28
CA THR A 98 7.46 -4.91 -8.26
C THR A 98 8.90 -4.49 -8.52
N ILE A 99 9.72 -4.38 -7.48
CA ILE A 99 11.14 -4.03 -7.60
C ILE A 99 11.87 -5.06 -8.48
N VAL A 100 11.74 -6.36 -8.17
CA VAL A 100 12.35 -7.44 -8.98
C VAL A 100 11.91 -7.37 -10.44
N PHE A 101 10.63 -7.12 -10.69
CA PHE A 101 10.10 -6.97 -12.05
C PHE A 101 10.75 -5.77 -12.77
N LEU A 102 10.87 -4.63 -12.10
CA LEU A 102 11.47 -3.42 -12.66
C LEU A 102 12.96 -3.59 -12.95
N GLU A 103 13.69 -4.29 -12.10
CA GLU A 103 15.12 -4.59 -12.31
C GLU A 103 15.38 -5.42 -13.57
N GLY A 104 14.40 -6.14 -14.07
CA GLY A 104 14.44 -6.84 -15.36
C GLY A 104 14.45 -5.93 -16.59
N PHE A 105 14.44 -4.59 -16.41
CA PHE A 105 14.49 -3.60 -17.49
C PHE A 105 15.59 -2.57 -17.25
N PRO A 106 16.20 -1.99 -18.32
CA PRO A 106 17.16 -0.91 -18.21
C PRO A 106 16.58 0.30 -17.46
N MET A 107 17.43 0.95 -16.66
CA MET A 107 17.05 2.17 -15.94
C MET A 107 16.61 3.30 -16.89
N GLY A 108 15.67 4.10 -16.45
CA GLY A 108 15.14 5.24 -17.21
C GLY A 108 13.85 4.89 -17.95
N LYS A 109 13.71 5.33 -19.20
CA LYS A 109 12.48 5.27 -19.99
C LYS A 109 11.83 3.88 -20.02
N GLU A 110 12.60 2.82 -20.29
CA GLU A 110 12.07 1.46 -20.39
C GLU A 110 11.53 0.95 -19.06
N ARG A 111 12.21 1.27 -17.95
CA ARG A 111 11.76 0.88 -16.60
C ARG A 111 10.51 1.63 -16.18
N ILE A 112 10.38 2.91 -16.55
CA ILE A 112 9.17 3.69 -16.33
C ILE A 112 8.01 3.11 -17.17
N GLN A 113 8.24 2.76 -18.43
CA GLN A 113 7.25 2.08 -19.28
C GLN A 113 6.82 0.73 -18.70
N ALA A 114 7.76 -0.06 -18.16
CA ALA A 114 7.44 -1.32 -17.50
C ALA A 114 6.54 -1.09 -16.27
N MET A 115 6.81 -0.04 -15.47
CA MET A 115 5.97 0.35 -14.35
C MET A 115 4.58 0.80 -14.80
N ILE A 116 4.48 1.58 -15.88
CA ILE A 116 3.20 1.96 -16.50
C ILE A 116 2.40 0.71 -16.88
N ALA A 117 3.03 -0.24 -17.59
CA ALA A 117 2.37 -1.46 -18.03
C ALA A 117 1.85 -2.29 -16.86
N LEU A 118 2.66 -2.48 -15.82
CA LEU A 118 2.27 -3.21 -14.62
C LEU A 118 1.10 -2.54 -13.90
N GLN A 119 1.22 -1.25 -13.61
CA GLN A 119 0.21 -0.53 -12.84
C GLN A 119 -1.12 -0.37 -13.62
N MET A 120 -1.04 -0.22 -14.94
CA MET A 120 -2.21 -0.20 -15.81
C MET A 120 -2.94 -1.55 -15.78
N LEU A 121 -2.22 -2.67 -15.88
CA LEU A 121 -2.82 -4.00 -15.77
C LEU A 121 -3.43 -4.24 -14.39
N VAL A 122 -2.75 -3.85 -13.33
CA VAL A 122 -3.31 -3.91 -11.97
C VAL A 122 -4.61 -3.13 -11.90
N GLY A 123 -4.64 -1.89 -12.40
CA GLY A 123 -5.86 -1.08 -12.47
C GLY A 123 -6.99 -1.75 -13.25
N LEU A 124 -6.68 -2.32 -14.42
CA LEU A 124 -7.65 -3.04 -15.25
C LEU A 124 -8.18 -4.31 -14.55
N VAL A 125 -7.33 -5.07 -13.86
CA VAL A 125 -7.75 -6.25 -13.09
C VAL A 125 -8.70 -5.85 -11.97
N PHE A 126 -8.41 -4.79 -11.21
CA PHE A 126 -9.30 -4.28 -10.17
C PHE A 126 -10.65 -3.84 -10.75
N ILE A 127 -10.66 -3.11 -11.87
CA ILE A 127 -11.91 -2.70 -12.53
C ILE A 127 -12.68 -3.92 -13.02
N PHE A 128 -12.02 -4.88 -13.67
CA PHE A 128 -12.67 -6.10 -14.14
C PHE A 128 -13.32 -6.87 -12.99
N MET A 129 -12.62 -7.05 -11.89
CA MET A 129 -13.15 -7.73 -10.70
C MET A 129 -14.30 -6.94 -10.04
N GLY A 130 -14.21 -5.61 -10.00
CA GLY A 130 -15.27 -4.74 -9.48
C GLY A 130 -16.55 -4.78 -10.32
N VAL A 131 -16.42 -4.82 -11.65
CA VAL A 131 -17.56 -4.88 -12.59
C VAL A 131 -18.20 -6.27 -12.58
N THR A 132 -17.39 -7.32 -12.67
CA THR A 132 -17.84 -8.71 -12.81
C THR A 132 -18.24 -9.37 -11.50
N ARG A 133 -17.74 -8.85 -10.36
CA ARG A 133 -17.89 -9.45 -9.02
C ARG A 133 -17.30 -10.87 -8.93
N LEU A 134 -16.27 -11.16 -9.72
CA LEU A 134 -15.63 -12.47 -9.76
C LEU A 134 -14.46 -12.60 -8.76
N ALA A 135 -14.19 -11.57 -7.95
CA ALA A 135 -13.07 -11.52 -7.02
C ALA A 135 -12.98 -12.76 -6.11
N ASP A 136 -14.08 -13.09 -5.42
CA ASP A 136 -14.13 -14.26 -4.53
C ASP A 136 -13.84 -15.56 -5.26
N LYS A 137 -14.46 -15.76 -6.42
CA LYS A 137 -14.26 -16.97 -7.23
C LYS A 137 -12.81 -17.09 -7.70
N PHE A 138 -12.24 -15.98 -8.16
CA PHE A 138 -10.86 -15.95 -8.66
C PHE A 138 -9.87 -16.28 -7.53
N VAL A 139 -9.99 -15.64 -6.38
CA VAL A 139 -9.03 -15.83 -5.28
C VAL A 139 -9.15 -17.22 -4.64
N HIS A 140 -10.39 -17.77 -4.54
CA HIS A 140 -10.60 -19.14 -4.05
C HIS A 140 -10.11 -20.21 -5.04
N ALA A 141 -10.00 -19.91 -6.32
CA ALA A 141 -9.41 -20.81 -7.31
C ALA A 141 -7.89 -20.93 -7.21
N VAL A 142 -7.21 -19.96 -6.58
CA VAL A 142 -5.75 -20.00 -6.37
C VAL A 142 -5.43 -20.86 -5.15
N PRO A 143 -4.59 -21.94 -5.31
CA PRO A 143 -4.20 -22.80 -4.18
C PRO A 143 -3.49 -22.02 -3.07
N ASP A 144 -3.71 -22.43 -1.82
CA ASP A 144 -3.10 -21.76 -0.65
C ASP A 144 -1.57 -21.86 -0.67
N SER A 145 -1.01 -22.96 -1.16
CA SER A 145 0.44 -23.11 -1.38
C SER A 145 1.01 -22.09 -2.37
N VAL A 146 0.24 -21.70 -3.41
CA VAL A 146 0.64 -20.67 -4.37
C VAL A 146 0.59 -19.29 -3.71
N LYS A 147 -0.47 -18.98 -2.97
CA LYS A 147 -0.56 -17.73 -2.17
C LYS A 147 0.59 -17.62 -1.18
N GLY A 148 0.88 -18.72 -0.44
CA GLY A 148 2.00 -18.80 0.47
C GLY A 148 3.33 -18.56 -0.21
N GLY A 149 3.57 -19.19 -1.36
CA GLY A 149 4.82 -19.04 -2.14
C GLY A 149 5.07 -17.62 -2.63
N ILE A 150 4.02 -16.94 -3.11
CA ILE A 150 4.09 -15.53 -3.49
C ILE A 150 4.54 -14.65 -2.31
N LEU A 151 3.89 -14.84 -1.15
CA LEU A 151 4.18 -14.04 0.03
C LEU A 151 5.55 -14.36 0.65
N LEU A 152 5.98 -15.62 0.63
CA LEU A 152 7.29 -16.03 1.14
C LEU A 152 8.45 -15.59 0.26
N ALA A 153 8.22 -15.24 -0.99
CA ALA A 153 9.25 -14.64 -1.84
C ALA A 153 9.65 -13.24 -1.38
N ALA A 154 8.71 -12.45 -0.86
CA ALA A 154 8.97 -11.06 -0.44
C ALA A 154 10.10 -10.93 0.60
N PRO A 155 10.13 -11.69 1.74
CA PRO A 155 11.22 -11.59 2.70
C PRO A 155 12.58 -11.96 2.12
N VAL A 156 12.64 -12.96 1.23
CA VAL A 156 13.91 -13.36 0.59
C VAL A 156 14.44 -12.24 -0.30
N THR A 157 13.56 -11.67 -1.14
CA THR A 157 13.91 -10.58 -2.07
C THR A 157 14.33 -9.32 -1.31
N VAL A 158 13.58 -8.93 -0.27
CA VAL A 158 13.90 -7.73 0.54
C VAL A 158 15.26 -7.91 1.23
N MET A 159 15.48 -9.03 1.89
CA MET A 159 16.74 -9.26 2.61
C MET A 159 17.93 -9.28 1.64
N ALA A 160 17.78 -9.93 0.48
CA ALA A 160 18.82 -9.92 -0.55
C ALA A 160 19.12 -8.49 -1.03
N GLY A 161 18.09 -7.65 -1.27
CA GLY A 161 18.28 -6.27 -1.70
C GLY A 161 18.87 -5.37 -0.61
N GLN A 162 18.43 -5.51 0.65
CA GLN A 162 18.91 -4.67 1.75
C GLN A 162 20.35 -5.03 2.21
N LEU A 163 20.73 -6.31 2.14
CA LEU A 163 22.04 -6.81 2.51
C LEU A 163 23.02 -6.85 1.33
N GLY A 164 22.56 -6.67 0.10
CA GLY A 164 23.39 -6.60 -1.11
C GLY A 164 24.31 -5.36 -1.12
N GLU A 165 25.32 -5.36 -1.98
CA GLU A 165 26.37 -4.32 -2.04
C GLU A 165 25.83 -2.87 -2.11
N ASN A 166 24.70 -2.66 -2.80
CA ASN A 166 24.06 -1.36 -2.92
C ASN A 166 22.92 -1.13 -1.90
N GLY A 167 22.73 -2.06 -0.96
CA GLY A 167 21.65 -2.01 0.03
C GLY A 167 21.89 -0.93 1.08
N ASN A 168 20.79 -0.37 1.58
CA ASN A 168 20.84 0.68 2.60
C ASN A 168 21.44 0.20 3.93
N MET A 169 21.45 -1.11 4.21
CA MET A 169 22.11 -1.69 5.39
C MET A 169 23.62 -1.42 5.44
N HIS A 170 24.28 -1.18 4.30
CA HIS A 170 25.69 -0.77 4.28
C HIS A 170 25.88 0.71 4.60
N LYS A 171 24.88 1.55 4.31
CA LYS A 171 24.95 3.01 4.52
C LYS A 171 24.43 3.42 5.92
N TYR A 172 23.42 2.75 6.44
CA TYR A 172 22.68 3.13 7.64
C TYR A 172 22.41 1.92 8.55
N PRO A 173 23.42 1.09 8.90
CA PRO A 173 23.20 -0.17 9.61
C PRO A 173 22.53 0.00 10.97
N LEU A 174 23.01 0.92 11.81
CA LEU A 174 22.52 1.10 13.17
C LEU A 174 21.17 1.80 13.20
N ALA A 175 20.95 2.79 12.34
CA ALA A 175 19.68 3.47 12.21
C ALA A 175 18.56 2.50 11.77
N ILE A 176 18.84 1.66 10.75
CA ILE A 176 17.88 0.66 10.27
C ILE A 176 17.60 -0.39 11.35
N VAL A 177 18.64 -0.94 11.99
CA VAL A 177 18.48 -1.97 13.04
C VAL A 177 17.67 -1.42 14.21
N ALA A 178 17.89 -0.17 14.64
CA ALA A 178 17.14 0.46 15.71
C ALA A 178 15.67 0.64 15.33
N GLY A 179 15.39 1.15 14.12
CA GLY A 179 14.02 1.36 13.63
C GLY A 179 13.25 0.06 13.43
N VAL A 180 13.85 -0.91 12.73
CA VAL A 180 13.25 -2.23 12.48
C VAL A 180 13.08 -3.00 13.79
N GLY A 181 14.07 -2.98 14.68
CA GLY A 181 14.02 -3.62 15.99
C GLY A 181 12.86 -3.12 16.84
N LEU A 182 12.67 -1.78 16.91
CA LEU A 182 11.53 -1.22 17.62
C LEU A 182 10.20 -1.61 16.96
N LEU A 183 10.13 -1.59 15.63
CA LEU A 183 8.91 -1.94 14.90
C LEU A 183 8.51 -3.40 15.09
N ILE A 184 9.48 -4.32 15.07
CA ILE A 184 9.27 -5.75 15.39
C ILE A 184 8.80 -5.90 16.84
N LEU A 185 9.45 -5.22 17.78
CA LEU A 185 9.06 -5.26 19.20
C LEU A 185 7.61 -4.81 19.39
N ILE A 186 7.23 -3.69 18.81
CA ILE A 186 5.86 -3.15 18.90
C ILE A 186 4.83 -4.12 18.27
N SER A 187 5.18 -4.74 17.14
CA SER A 187 4.22 -5.49 16.34
C SER A 187 4.09 -6.96 16.75
N PHE A 188 5.18 -7.60 17.19
CA PHE A 188 5.24 -9.05 17.36
C PHE A 188 5.63 -9.53 18.77
N SER A 189 6.00 -8.62 19.70
CA SER A 189 6.36 -9.03 21.06
C SER A 189 5.13 -9.22 21.94
N ASP A 190 4.88 -10.45 22.39
CA ASP A 190 3.78 -10.75 23.33
C ASP A 190 3.92 -9.95 24.63
N LYS A 191 5.15 -9.82 25.15
CA LYS A 191 5.43 -9.03 26.36
C LYS A 191 5.08 -7.55 26.18
N TYR A 192 5.32 -6.98 24.97
CA TYR A 192 4.94 -5.62 24.68
C TYR A 192 3.42 -5.49 24.58
N GLN A 193 2.75 -6.41 23.88
CA GLN A 193 1.29 -6.42 23.73
C GLN A 193 0.58 -6.55 25.08
N GLU A 194 1.13 -7.34 26.01
CA GLU A 194 0.59 -7.46 27.36
C GLU A 194 0.77 -6.16 28.18
N LYS A 195 1.99 -5.60 28.18
CA LYS A 195 2.30 -4.38 28.93
C LYS A 195 1.53 -3.16 28.43
N ARG A 196 1.29 -3.06 27.12
CA ARG A 196 0.59 -1.91 26.52
C ARG A 196 -0.85 -1.81 27.00
N LYS A 197 -1.50 -2.92 27.37
CA LYS A 197 -2.89 -2.91 27.88
C LYS A 197 -3.05 -2.03 29.12
N ASN A 198 -2.00 -1.95 29.95
CA ASN A 198 -1.99 -1.20 31.21
C ASN A 198 -1.12 0.07 31.17
N ASN A 199 -0.52 0.41 30.01
CA ASN A 199 0.39 1.54 29.89
C ASN A 199 -0.01 2.41 28.69
N LYS A 200 -0.55 3.61 29.00
CA LYS A 200 -1.02 4.58 27.99
C LYS A 200 0.08 5.03 27.02
N PHE A 201 1.34 5.13 27.48
CA PHE A 201 2.46 5.52 26.61
C PHE A 201 2.79 4.42 25.61
N LEU A 202 2.88 3.17 26.05
CA LEU A 202 3.12 2.04 25.14
C LEU A 202 1.98 1.86 24.13
N ASP A 203 0.74 2.09 24.58
CA ASP A 203 -0.42 2.06 23.68
C ASP A 203 -0.36 3.20 22.65
N LEU A 204 0.02 4.41 23.07
CA LEU A 204 0.26 5.54 22.16
C LEU A 204 1.31 5.20 21.10
N VAL A 205 2.47 4.67 21.51
CA VAL A 205 3.55 4.27 20.62
C VAL A 205 3.05 3.25 19.57
N ALA A 206 2.27 2.25 19.99
CA ALA A 206 1.70 1.26 19.09
C ALA A 206 0.68 1.85 18.10
N ARG A 207 -0.12 2.82 18.54
CA ARG A 207 -1.14 3.48 17.68
C ARG A 207 -0.55 4.31 16.55
N TYR A 208 0.62 4.92 16.75
CA TYR A 208 1.28 5.73 15.73
C TYR A 208 2.11 4.92 14.71
N GLY A 209 2.06 3.57 14.79
CA GLY A 209 2.66 2.68 13.79
C GLY A 209 4.14 2.95 13.53
N ASN A 210 4.49 3.35 12.32
CA ASN A 210 5.89 3.54 11.90
C ASN A 210 6.53 4.84 12.43
N LEU A 211 5.77 5.77 13.00
CA LEU A 211 6.31 7.09 13.41
C LEU A 211 7.45 6.95 14.44
N PHE A 212 7.23 6.21 15.52
CA PHE A 212 8.26 6.04 16.56
C PHE A 212 9.48 5.23 16.08
N PRO A 213 9.34 4.16 15.31
CA PRO A 213 10.44 3.52 14.61
C PRO A 213 11.26 4.48 13.75
N TYR A 214 10.63 5.39 13.00
CA TYR A 214 11.35 6.39 12.21
C TYR A 214 12.06 7.41 13.09
N LEU A 215 11.42 7.88 14.16
CA LEU A 215 12.03 8.83 15.09
C LEU A 215 13.26 8.22 15.81
N ILE A 216 13.18 6.97 16.29
CA ILE A 216 14.32 6.34 16.94
C ILE A 216 15.45 6.07 15.95
N ALA A 217 15.13 5.64 14.72
CA ALA A 217 16.11 5.48 13.66
C ALA A 217 16.81 6.79 13.30
N MET A 218 16.06 7.90 13.26
CA MET A 218 16.60 9.23 13.03
C MET A 218 17.55 9.65 14.16
N VAL A 219 17.13 9.48 15.42
CA VAL A 219 17.96 9.82 16.58
C VAL A 219 19.24 8.99 16.60
N VAL A 220 19.14 7.68 16.42
CA VAL A 220 20.31 6.79 16.39
C VAL A 220 21.23 7.16 15.23
N GLY A 221 20.68 7.32 14.01
CA GLY A 221 21.47 7.65 12.83
C GLY A 221 22.21 8.98 12.94
N LEU A 222 21.61 9.99 13.59
CA LEU A 222 22.27 11.26 13.88
C LEU A 222 23.39 11.10 14.93
N LEU A 223 23.15 10.33 15.99
CA LEU A 223 24.15 10.13 17.07
C LEU A 223 25.38 9.34 16.58
N VAL A 224 25.20 8.40 15.68
CA VAL A 224 26.31 7.57 15.14
C VAL A 224 26.93 8.13 13.85
N GLY A 225 26.39 9.25 13.33
CA GLY A 225 26.90 9.89 12.12
C GLY A 225 26.52 9.19 10.81
N GLU A 226 25.50 8.34 10.84
CA GLU A 226 24.95 7.70 9.63
C GLU A 226 23.99 8.63 8.86
N LEU A 227 23.41 9.62 9.52
CA LEU A 227 22.49 10.58 8.93
C LEU A 227 23.02 12.00 9.06
N ASP A 228 22.79 12.81 8.04
CA ASP A 228 23.03 14.25 8.07
C ASP A 228 22.04 14.95 9.00
N ALA A 229 22.45 16.10 9.54
CA ALA A 229 21.57 16.92 10.36
C ALA A 229 20.34 17.37 9.56
N PRO A 230 19.12 17.35 10.17
CA PRO A 230 17.93 17.82 9.49
C PRO A 230 18.07 19.28 9.05
N GLY A 231 17.81 19.54 7.77
CA GLY A 231 17.69 20.89 7.23
C GLY A 231 16.26 21.41 7.37
N LEU A 232 16.09 22.69 7.70
CA LEU A 232 14.78 23.32 7.72
C LEU A 232 14.72 24.40 6.62
N GLU A 233 14.06 24.09 5.51
CA GLU A 233 13.84 25.04 4.42
C GLU A 233 12.59 25.88 4.72
N ILE A 234 12.75 27.19 4.98
CA ILE A 234 11.67 28.09 5.40
C ILE A 234 11.22 29.02 4.27
N GLY A 235 11.99 29.15 3.18
CA GLY A 235 11.77 30.15 2.13
C GLY A 235 10.43 30.02 1.40
N THR A 236 10.12 28.83 0.89
CA THR A 236 8.83 28.50 0.26
C THR A 236 8.10 27.52 1.16
N PHE A 237 6.85 27.81 1.51
CA PHE A 237 6.14 26.97 2.48
C PHE A 237 5.45 25.77 1.84
N ILE A 238 4.95 25.92 0.60
CA ILE A 238 4.18 24.87 -0.09
C ILE A 238 4.90 24.47 -1.38
N LYS A 239 5.09 23.18 -1.56
CA LYS A 239 5.60 22.57 -2.78
C LYS A 239 4.48 22.47 -3.82
N ILE A 240 4.71 23.05 -4.98
CA ILE A 240 3.88 22.83 -6.16
C ILE A 240 4.51 21.68 -6.97
N PRO A 241 3.75 20.63 -7.32
CA PRO A 241 4.27 19.54 -8.15
C PRO A 241 4.80 20.05 -9.50
N GLN A 242 5.87 19.45 -9.98
CA GLN A 242 6.47 19.75 -11.27
C GLN A 242 5.65 19.10 -12.41
N PHE A 243 4.42 19.57 -12.64
CA PHE A 243 3.48 18.95 -13.59
C PHE A 243 4.05 18.78 -14.98
N LYS A 244 4.80 19.80 -15.49
CA LYS A 244 5.42 19.75 -16.82
C LYS A 244 6.43 18.59 -16.88
N ASP A 245 7.35 18.52 -15.92
CA ASP A 245 8.38 17.48 -15.90
C ASP A 245 7.78 16.08 -15.70
N ILE A 246 6.71 15.96 -14.92
CA ILE A 246 5.96 14.71 -14.78
C ILE A 246 5.39 14.29 -16.14
N ILE A 247 4.76 15.21 -16.87
CA ILE A 247 4.18 14.91 -18.18
C ILE A 247 5.28 14.52 -19.17
N ASP A 248 6.39 15.24 -19.20
CA ASP A 248 7.45 15.06 -20.18
C ASP A 248 8.36 13.86 -19.90
N GLN A 249 8.61 13.51 -18.61
CA GLN A 249 9.63 12.53 -18.22
C GLN A 249 9.07 11.26 -17.61
N VAL A 250 7.86 11.29 -17.05
CA VAL A 250 7.30 10.18 -16.25
C VAL A 250 6.01 9.64 -16.83
N SER A 251 5.15 10.51 -17.36
CA SER A 251 3.84 10.12 -17.86
C SER A 251 3.93 9.33 -19.17
N ILE A 252 2.85 8.62 -19.50
CA ILE A 252 2.71 7.93 -20.80
C ILE A 252 2.86 8.89 -22.01
N PHE A 253 2.57 10.17 -21.82
CA PHE A 253 2.67 11.18 -22.89
C PHE A 253 4.13 11.53 -23.21
N GLY A 254 5.02 11.53 -22.22
CA GLY A 254 6.45 11.82 -22.39
C GLY A 254 7.26 10.56 -22.69
N VAL A 255 7.09 9.49 -21.90
CA VAL A 255 7.86 8.25 -22.10
C VAL A 255 7.28 7.36 -23.23
N GLY A 256 6.06 7.64 -23.67
CA GLY A 256 5.34 6.87 -24.71
C GLY A 256 4.65 5.62 -24.16
N ILE A 257 3.81 5.03 -25.01
CA ILE A 257 3.03 3.83 -24.68
C ILE A 257 3.98 2.64 -24.57
N PRO A 258 3.89 1.84 -23.50
CA PRO A 258 4.66 0.59 -23.37
C PRO A 258 4.36 -0.37 -24.52
N PRO A 259 5.38 -1.07 -25.06
CA PRO A 259 5.15 -2.09 -26.10
C PRO A 259 4.35 -3.27 -25.53
N ALA A 260 3.58 -3.96 -26.39
CA ALA A 260 2.74 -5.09 -25.99
C ALA A 260 3.49 -6.19 -25.21
N SER A 261 4.78 -6.39 -25.54
CA SER A 261 5.63 -7.36 -24.84
C SER A 261 5.82 -7.04 -23.36
N MET A 262 5.81 -5.76 -22.94
CA MET A 262 5.87 -5.37 -21.52
C MET A 262 4.57 -5.72 -20.79
N PHE A 263 3.42 -5.53 -21.41
CA PHE A 263 2.13 -5.95 -20.83
C PHE A 263 2.07 -7.47 -20.64
N ILE A 264 2.56 -8.26 -21.62
CA ILE A 264 2.61 -9.73 -21.51
C ILE A 264 3.50 -10.13 -20.32
N LYS A 265 4.67 -9.52 -20.15
CA LYS A 265 5.59 -9.78 -19.02
C LYS A 265 5.00 -9.34 -17.68
N ALA A 266 4.26 -8.23 -17.63
CA ALA A 266 3.67 -7.69 -16.42
C ALA A 266 2.39 -8.43 -15.97
N LEU A 267 1.67 -9.10 -16.88
CA LEU A 267 0.38 -9.73 -16.59
C LEU A 267 0.43 -10.74 -15.45
N PRO A 268 1.41 -11.68 -15.36
CA PRO A 268 1.49 -12.61 -14.23
C PRO A 268 1.61 -11.89 -12.89
N LEU A 269 2.47 -10.86 -12.82
CA LEU A 269 2.64 -10.08 -11.60
C LEU A 269 1.39 -9.26 -11.26
N ALA A 270 0.69 -8.71 -12.24
CA ALA A 270 -0.55 -7.98 -12.01
C ALA A 270 -1.63 -8.86 -11.37
N LEU A 271 -1.75 -10.13 -11.80
CA LEU A 271 -2.65 -11.11 -11.18
C LEU A 271 -2.21 -11.44 -9.75
N VAL A 272 -0.92 -11.62 -9.52
CA VAL A 272 -0.33 -11.82 -8.18
C VAL A 272 -0.66 -10.64 -7.26
N CYS A 273 -0.48 -9.41 -7.74
CA CYS A 273 -0.80 -8.20 -6.97
C CYS A 273 -2.28 -8.17 -6.55
N TYR A 274 -3.18 -8.60 -7.44
CA TYR A 274 -4.60 -8.67 -7.10
C TYR A 274 -4.89 -9.72 -6.02
N VAL A 275 -4.30 -10.91 -6.11
CA VAL A 275 -4.45 -11.96 -5.08
C VAL A 275 -4.01 -11.46 -3.71
N ILE A 276 -2.89 -10.74 -3.65
CA ILE A 276 -2.39 -10.14 -2.40
C ILE A 276 -3.37 -9.07 -1.88
N ALA A 277 -3.82 -8.17 -2.75
CA ALA A 277 -4.71 -7.07 -2.37
C ALA A 277 -6.11 -7.53 -1.94
N PHE A 278 -6.54 -8.74 -2.35
CA PHE A 278 -7.86 -9.25 -2.01
C PHE A 278 -8.08 -9.36 -0.49
N GLY A 279 -7.05 -9.71 0.27
CA GLY A 279 -7.10 -9.75 1.73
C GLY A 279 -7.49 -8.41 2.36
N ASP A 280 -7.10 -7.30 1.74
CA ASP A 280 -7.43 -5.96 2.20
C ASP A 280 -8.94 -5.66 2.07
N PHE A 281 -9.60 -6.14 1.01
CA PHE A 281 -11.05 -5.99 0.84
C PHE A 281 -11.83 -6.75 1.90
N VAL A 282 -11.43 -7.99 2.19
CA VAL A 282 -12.04 -8.82 3.25
C VAL A 282 -11.86 -8.17 4.62
N THR A 283 -10.66 -7.70 4.91
CA THR A 283 -10.35 -6.99 6.16
C THR A 283 -11.17 -5.71 6.28
N THR A 284 -11.29 -4.95 5.19
CA THR A 284 -12.10 -3.72 5.17
C THR A 284 -13.57 -4.00 5.47
N GLU A 285 -14.16 -5.02 4.83
CA GLU A 285 -15.55 -5.39 5.06
C GLU A 285 -15.80 -5.75 6.52
N THR A 286 -14.89 -6.50 7.13
CA THR A 286 -14.96 -6.85 8.57
C THR A 286 -14.91 -5.61 9.45
N LEU A 287 -13.93 -4.72 9.26
CA LEU A 287 -13.74 -3.51 10.06
C LEU A 287 -14.94 -2.53 9.92
N VAL A 288 -15.44 -2.33 8.71
CA VAL A 288 -16.59 -1.46 8.47
C VAL A 288 -17.87 -2.08 9.01
N SER A 289 -18.05 -3.41 8.90
CA SER A 289 -19.17 -4.13 9.50
C SER A 289 -19.18 -3.97 11.02
N GLU A 290 -18.06 -4.16 11.69
CA GLU A 290 -17.93 -3.93 13.13
C GLU A 290 -18.25 -2.47 13.53
N ALA A 291 -17.77 -1.50 12.74
CA ALA A 291 -18.07 -0.09 12.99
C ALA A 291 -19.58 0.20 12.83
N ARG A 292 -20.23 -0.39 11.82
CA ARG A 292 -21.68 -0.26 11.57
C ARG A 292 -22.50 -0.81 12.74
N HIS A 293 -22.12 -1.96 13.31
CA HIS A 293 -22.86 -2.56 14.44
C HIS A 293 -22.60 -1.82 15.77
N ALA A 294 -21.58 -1.00 15.85
CA ALA A 294 -21.29 -0.26 17.08
C ALA A 294 -22.13 1.01 17.27
N ARG A 295 -22.79 1.52 16.20
CA ARG A 295 -23.59 2.75 16.24
C ARG A 295 -24.79 2.67 15.30
N ASP A 296 -25.95 3.07 15.81
CA ASP A 296 -27.22 3.08 15.07
C ASP A 296 -27.53 4.46 14.44
N ASP A 297 -26.76 5.51 14.82
CA ASP A 297 -26.99 6.88 14.38
C ASP A 297 -26.35 7.22 13.03
N GLU A 298 -25.59 6.29 12.42
CA GLU A 298 -25.05 6.41 11.07
C GLU A 298 -25.16 5.08 10.32
N TYR A 299 -25.78 5.11 9.14
CA TYR A 299 -25.70 3.99 8.21
C TYR A 299 -24.45 4.11 7.32
N ILE A 300 -23.53 3.16 7.46
CA ILE A 300 -22.28 3.10 6.68
C ILE A 300 -22.49 2.13 5.51
N ASP A 301 -22.37 2.62 4.29
CA ASP A 301 -22.46 1.82 3.07
C ASP A 301 -21.07 1.44 2.55
N PHE A 302 -20.61 0.23 2.88
CA PHE A 302 -19.44 -0.36 2.25
C PHE A 302 -19.88 -1.30 1.11
N ASN A 303 -19.19 -1.21 -0.03
CA ASN A 303 -19.43 -2.05 -1.19
C ASN A 303 -18.08 -2.45 -1.81
N SER A 304 -17.73 -3.73 -1.70
CA SER A 304 -16.47 -4.29 -2.18
C SER A 304 -16.25 -4.05 -3.69
N SER A 305 -17.31 -4.13 -4.52
CA SER A 305 -17.21 -3.81 -5.95
C SER A 305 -16.84 -2.34 -6.17
N ARG A 306 -17.44 -1.40 -5.43
CA ARG A 306 -17.10 0.02 -5.50
C ARG A 306 -15.66 0.26 -5.06
N SER A 307 -15.21 -0.36 -3.98
CA SER A 307 -13.82 -0.26 -3.50
C SER A 307 -12.82 -0.77 -4.55
N ASN A 308 -13.12 -1.89 -5.21
CA ASN A 308 -12.34 -2.39 -6.36
C ASN A 308 -12.30 -1.36 -7.51
N LEU A 309 -13.43 -0.79 -7.88
CA LEU A 309 -13.49 0.22 -8.96
C LEU A 309 -12.68 1.46 -8.64
N VAL A 310 -12.75 1.97 -7.39
CA VAL A 310 -11.98 3.15 -6.97
C VAL A 310 -10.49 2.85 -6.95
N SER A 311 -10.08 1.71 -6.41
CA SER A 311 -8.66 1.28 -6.40
C SER A 311 -8.14 1.08 -7.83
N GLY A 312 -8.96 0.50 -8.71
CA GLY A 312 -8.63 0.34 -10.12
C GLY A 312 -8.48 1.67 -10.85
N LEU A 313 -9.42 2.60 -10.65
CA LEU A 313 -9.37 3.94 -11.22
C LEU A 313 -8.10 4.69 -10.77
N ARG A 314 -7.76 4.62 -9.47
CA ARG A 314 -6.55 5.23 -8.92
C ARG A 314 -5.28 4.68 -9.57
N ASN A 315 -5.17 3.34 -9.72
CA ASN A 315 -4.04 2.72 -10.42
C ASN A 315 -3.97 3.13 -11.90
N LEU A 316 -5.11 3.23 -12.60
CA LEU A 316 -5.13 3.67 -13.99
C LEU A 316 -4.68 5.13 -14.14
N ILE A 317 -5.18 6.03 -13.30
CA ILE A 317 -4.77 7.43 -13.34
C ILE A 317 -3.27 7.55 -13.09
N LEU A 318 -2.75 6.85 -12.06
CA LEU A 318 -1.32 6.84 -11.75
C LEU A 318 -0.49 6.26 -12.89
N SER A 319 -0.92 5.15 -13.49
CA SER A 319 -0.18 4.56 -14.62
C SER A 319 -0.04 5.51 -15.81
N ILE A 320 -1.00 6.42 -16.00
CA ILE A 320 -0.99 7.39 -17.10
C ILE A 320 -0.12 8.61 -16.76
N ILE A 321 -0.21 9.11 -15.51
CA ILE A 321 0.36 10.41 -15.13
C ILE A 321 1.68 10.25 -14.38
N ALA A 322 1.71 9.40 -13.33
CA ALA A 322 2.81 9.28 -12.38
C ALA A 322 2.91 7.84 -11.85
N PRO A 323 3.42 6.89 -12.65
CA PRO A 323 3.51 5.48 -12.26
C PRO A 323 4.27 5.32 -10.94
N PHE A 324 3.73 4.48 -10.06
CA PHE A 324 4.11 4.45 -8.66
C PHE A 324 4.39 3.02 -8.18
N PRO A 325 5.67 2.65 -7.91
CA PRO A 325 6.08 1.28 -7.59
C PRO A 325 5.32 0.61 -6.45
N PRO A 326 4.96 1.31 -5.34
CA PRO A 326 4.20 0.71 -4.25
C PRO A 326 2.79 0.24 -4.62
N LEU A 327 2.28 0.55 -5.82
CA LEU A 327 0.93 0.26 -6.30
C LEU A 327 -0.18 0.71 -5.34
N SER A 328 -1.27 1.19 -5.88
CA SER A 328 -2.39 1.70 -5.08
C SER A 328 -3.26 0.57 -4.54
N GLY A 329 -3.36 0.45 -3.22
CA GLY A 329 -4.20 -0.51 -2.52
C GLY A 329 -5.44 0.10 -1.88
N PRO A 330 -6.44 -0.72 -1.57
CA PRO A 330 -7.70 -0.25 -1.01
C PRO A 330 -7.59 0.13 0.47
N LEU A 331 -6.58 -0.36 1.20
CA LEU A 331 -6.58 -0.31 2.65
C LEU A 331 -5.20 -0.02 3.26
N TRP A 332 -5.19 0.90 4.21
CA TRP A 332 -4.16 0.98 5.25
C TRP A 332 -4.76 0.47 6.56
N VAL A 333 -4.52 -0.81 6.87
CA VAL A 333 -5.16 -1.53 7.98
C VAL A 333 -5.03 -0.77 9.31
N GLY A 334 -3.81 -0.42 9.72
CA GLY A 334 -3.54 0.22 11.02
C GLY A 334 -4.33 1.51 11.22
N MET A 335 -4.43 2.34 10.18
CA MET A 335 -5.16 3.61 10.27
C MET A 335 -6.66 3.42 10.18
N THR A 336 -7.15 2.52 9.35
CA THR A 336 -8.58 2.19 9.29
C THR A 336 -9.07 1.64 10.64
N VAL A 337 -8.29 0.78 11.31
CA VAL A 337 -8.57 0.30 12.66
C VAL A 337 -8.62 1.46 13.66
N SER A 338 -7.60 2.34 13.66
CA SER A 338 -7.53 3.48 14.59
C SER A 338 -8.75 4.40 14.46
N VAL A 339 -9.10 4.78 13.23
CA VAL A 339 -10.28 5.61 12.94
C VAL A 339 -11.58 4.90 13.35
N SER A 340 -11.70 3.60 13.04
CA SER A 340 -12.87 2.79 13.39
C SER A 340 -13.04 2.64 14.91
N MET A 341 -11.95 2.47 15.65
CA MET A 341 -12.01 2.40 17.13
C MET A 341 -12.52 3.70 17.72
N ARG A 342 -12.03 4.84 17.25
CA ARG A 342 -12.49 6.13 17.74
C ARG A 342 -13.94 6.43 17.34
N TYR A 343 -14.36 5.97 16.16
CA TYR A 343 -15.76 6.05 15.74
C TYR A 343 -16.70 5.30 16.71
N LYS A 344 -16.28 4.11 17.21
CA LYS A 344 -17.03 3.30 18.19
C LYS A 344 -17.20 3.99 19.55
N GLU A 345 -16.39 5.00 19.88
CA GLU A 345 -16.53 5.81 21.11
C GLU A 345 -17.76 6.74 21.08
N GLY A 346 -18.47 6.83 19.94
CA GLY A 346 -19.74 7.54 19.79
C GLY A 346 -19.67 8.86 19.03
N LYS A 347 -20.83 9.46 18.79
CA LYS A 347 -20.99 10.66 17.94
C LYS A 347 -20.27 11.90 18.43
N LYS A 348 -20.01 11.99 19.75
CA LYS A 348 -19.22 13.10 20.33
C LYS A 348 -17.74 12.99 19.98
N ALA A 349 -17.21 11.76 19.90
CA ALA A 349 -15.84 11.51 19.53
C ALA A 349 -15.62 11.72 18.02
N MET A 350 -16.50 11.20 17.19
CA MET A 350 -16.43 11.31 15.73
C MET A 350 -17.84 11.36 15.13
N LYS A 351 -18.10 12.33 14.27
CA LYS A 351 -19.45 12.52 13.70
C LYS A 351 -19.80 11.48 12.66
N SER A 352 -18.85 11.12 11.79
CA SER A 352 -19.06 10.11 10.77
C SER A 352 -17.76 9.32 10.49
N LEU A 353 -17.89 8.03 10.17
CA LEU A 353 -16.75 7.18 9.85
C LEU A 353 -16.02 7.66 8.59
N LEU A 354 -16.79 7.91 7.52
CA LEU A 354 -16.21 8.42 6.26
C LEU A 354 -15.53 9.77 6.47
N GLY A 355 -16.12 10.67 7.28
CA GLY A 355 -15.53 11.96 7.62
C GLY A 355 -14.18 11.81 8.33
N GLY A 356 -14.06 10.87 9.27
CA GLY A 356 -12.78 10.55 9.93
C GLY A 356 -11.72 10.07 8.95
N MET A 357 -12.06 9.09 8.10
CA MET A 357 -11.14 8.52 7.11
C MET A 357 -10.70 9.57 6.06
N ALA A 358 -11.65 10.37 5.59
CA ALA A 358 -11.39 11.46 4.64
C ALA A 358 -10.51 12.56 5.24
N SER A 359 -10.76 12.93 6.49
CA SER A 359 -9.98 13.96 7.21
C SER A 359 -8.52 13.53 7.36
N PHE A 360 -8.29 12.26 7.71
CA PHE A 360 -6.95 11.69 7.78
C PHE A 360 -6.24 11.78 6.42
N ARG A 361 -6.90 11.38 5.31
CA ARG A 361 -6.28 11.40 3.98
C ARG A 361 -6.08 12.80 3.42
N LEU A 362 -7.00 13.72 3.67
CA LEU A 362 -6.80 15.12 3.33
C LEU A 362 -5.55 15.69 4.03
N ALA A 363 -5.39 15.38 5.30
CA ALA A 363 -4.23 15.83 6.07
C ALA A 363 -2.91 15.18 5.61
N THR A 364 -2.90 13.89 5.26
CA THR A 364 -1.71 13.24 4.69
C THR A 364 -1.30 13.88 3.36
N PHE A 365 -2.25 14.24 2.50
CA PHE A 365 -1.97 14.99 1.27
C PHE A 365 -1.37 16.37 1.56
N LEU A 366 -1.96 17.12 2.50
CA LEU A 366 -1.44 18.45 2.87
C LEU A 366 -0.05 18.37 3.49
N SER A 367 0.22 17.34 4.29
CA SER A 367 1.51 17.14 4.96
C SER A 367 2.69 17.04 3.98
N VAL A 368 2.52 16.30 2.87
CA VAL A 368 3.59 16.15 1.87
C VAL A 368 3.82 17.39 0.99
N LEU A 369 2.93 18.40 1.09
CA LEU A 369 3.10 19.69 0.44
C LEU A 369 3.95 20.66 1.26
N ILE A 370 4.08 20.46 2.58
CA ILE A 370 4.72 21.41 3.50
C ILE A 370 6.23 21.24 3.45
N ILE A 371 6.94 22.13 2.75
CA ILE A 371 8.39 22.08 2.55
C ILE A 371 9.17 22.00 3.86
N PRO A 372 8.93 22.81 4.90
CA PRO A 372 9.63 22.67 6.17
C PRO A 372 9.52 21.29 6.82
N VAL A 373 8.35 20.63 6.70
CA VAL A 373 8.15 19.28 7.22
C VAL A 373 8.95 18.27 6.40
N VAL A 374 8.87 18.36 5.09
CA VAL A 374 9.54 17.42 4.17
C VAL A 374 11.06 17.57 4.28
N SER A 375 11.60 18.79 4.28
CA SER A 375 13.04 19.04 4.40
C SER A 375 13.60 18.54 5.75
N PHE A 376 12.84 18.70 6.84
CA PHE A 376 13.23 18.17 8.15
C PHE A 376 13.35 16.65 8.15
N PHE A 377 12.44 15.94 7.51
CA PHE A 377 12.44 14.47 7.47
C PHE A 377 13.24 13.87 6.32
N ARG A 378 13.77 14.70 5.40
CA ARG A 378 14.52 14.22 4.21
C ARG A 378 15.66 13.25 4.53
N PRO A 379 16.51 13.46 5.55
CA PRO A 379 17.61 12.55 5.86
C PRO A 379 17.16 11.13 6.19
N ILE A 380 15.95 10.95 6.74
CA ILE A 380 15.43 9.64 7.15
C ILE A 380 14.77 8.84 6.01
N PHE A 381 14.54 9.42 4.82
CA PHE A 381 13.77 8.74 3.77
C PHE A 381 14.37 7.40 3.34
N GLY A 382 15.69 7.34 3.15
CA GLY A 382 16.40 6.09 2.80
C GLY A 382 16.24 5.02 3.88
N VAL A 383 16.44 5.39 5.15
CA VAL A 383 16.25 4.51 6.31
C VAL A 383 14.79 4.12 6.46
N GLY A 384 13.87 5.08 6.32
CA GLY A 384 12.41 4.86 6.41
C GLY A 384 11.90 3.89 5.34
N SER A 385 12.42 3.98 4.10
CA SER A 385 12.09 3.02 3.05
C SER A 385 12.55 1.60 3.41
N SER A 386 13.75 1.45 3.96
CA SER A 386 14.29 0.16 4.41
C SER A 386 13.48 -0.42 5.58
N ILE A 387 13.13 0.40 6.58
CA ILE A 387 12.26 -0.02 7.69
C ILE A 387 10.92 -0.53 7.16
N THR A 388 10.31 0.18 6.22
CA THR A 388 9.03 -0.20 5.61
C THR A 388 9.15 -1.53 4.86
N LEU A 389 10.16 -1.69 4.01
CA LEU A 389 10.39 -2.94 3.25
C LEU A 389 10.64 -4.14 4.18
N MET A 390 11.54 -3.98 5.15
CA MET A 390 11.87 -5.08 6.07
C MET A 390 10.68 -5.47 6.94
N PHE A 391 9.93 -4.50 7.45
CA PHE A 391 8.70 -4.79 8.19
C PHE A 391 7.70 -5.55 7.33
N GLN A 392 7.51 -5.11 6.09
CA GLN A 392 6.60 -5.76 5.16
C GLN A 392 7.05 -7.20 4.82
N ALA A 393 8.36 -7.42 4.75
CA ALA A 393 8.91 -8.76 4.61
C ALA A 393 8.52 -9.68 5.77
N PHE A 394 8.59 -9.20 7.02
CA PHE A 394 8.13 -9.96 8.19
C PHE A 394 6.63 -10.26 8.15
N VAL A 395 5.81 -9.27 7.78
CA VAL A 395 4.35 -9.45 7.63
C VAL A 395 4.05 -10.49 6.55
N CYS A 396 4.71 -10.41 5.40
CA CYS A 396 4.55 -11.36 4.30
C CYS A 396 4.99 -12.77 4.70
N ALA A 397 6.11 -12.91 5.42
CA ALA A 397 6.57 -14.21 5.94
C ALA A 397 5.51 -14.84 6.84
N ARG A 398 4.96 -14.07 7.80
CA ARG A 398 3.92 -14.55 8.70
C ARG A 398 2.67 -15.02 7.94
N ILE A 399 2.11 -14.16 7.09
CA ILE A 399 0.88 -14.47 6.34
C ILE A 399 1.14 -15.63 5.36
N GLY A 400 2.31 -15.66 4.71
CA GLY A 400 2.69 -16.74 3.80
C GLY A 400 2.75 -18.09 4.49
N MET A 401 3.30 -18.14 5.73
CA MET A 401 3.32 -19.34 6.56
C MET A 401 1.91 -19.78 6.98
N ASP A 402 1.01 -18.83 7.28
CA ASP A 402 -0.38 -19.15 7.66
C ASP A 402 -1.17 -19.84 6.53
N TYR A 403 -0.82 -19.57 5.26
CA TYR A 403 -1.38 -20.29 4.11
C TYR A 403 -0.84 -21.72 3.97
N CYS A 404 0.39 -22.00 4.42
CA CYS A 404 1.08 -23.28 4.24
C CYS A 404 0.73 -24.27 5.37
N LYS A 405 -0.47 -24.88 5.34
CA LYS A 405 -0.97 -25.75 6.40
C LYS A 405 -0.37 -27.17 6.38
N SER A 406 -0.09 -27.71 5.18
CA SER A 406 0.49 -29.04 5.01
C SER A 406 1.96 -28.96 4.63
N ASP A 407 2.72 -30.05 4.85
CA ASP A 407 4.13 -30.11 4.41
C ASP A 407 4.27 -30.01 2.90
N ARG A 408 3.28 -30.51 2.16
CA ARG A 408 3.20 -30.31 0.71
C ARG A 408 3.06 -28.82 0.36
N ASP A 409 2.19 -28.07 1.05
CA ASP A 409 2.01 -26.64 0.79
C ASP A 409 3.30 -25.87 1.08
N LYS A 410 3.98 -26.21 2.19
CA LYS A 410 5.29 -25.60 2.56
C LYS A 410 6.35 -25.87 1.49
N MET A 411 6.42 -27.12 0.99
CA MET A 411 7.38 -27.49 -0.05
C MET A 411 7.11 -26.73 -1.36
N ILE A 412 5.88 -26.69 -1.83
CA ILE A 412 5.48 -25.97 -3.06
C ILE A 412 5.77 -24.48 -2.89
N ALA A 413 5.34 -23.90 -1.76
CA ALA A 413 5.54 -22.49 -1.46
C ALA A 413 7.04 -22.13 -1.38
N GLY A 414 7.87 -22.97 -0.75
CA GLY A 414 9.30 -22.77 -0.65
C GLY A 414 10.02 -22.78 -2.02
N VAL A 415 9.70 -23.77 -2.87
CA VAL A 415 10.26 -23.85 -4.23
C VAL A 415 9.82 -22.64 -5.07
N MET A 416 8.53 -22.29 -5.00
CA MET A 416 7.98 -21.16 -5.73
C MET A 416 8.61 -19.83 -5.28
N ALA A 417 8.78 -19.64 -3.97
CA ALA A 417 9.43 -18.46 -3.41
C ALA A 417 10.88 -18.34 -3.87
N ALA A 418 11.63 -19.45 -3.88
CA ALA A 418 13.01 -19.48 -4.38
C ALA A 418 13.08 -19.11 -5.86
N VAL A 419 12.23 -19.67 -6.70
CA VAL A 419 12.15 -19.33 -8.13
C VAL A 419 11.88 -17.84 -8.32
N LEU A 420 10.91 -17.28 -7.60
CA LEU A 420 10.55 -15.88 -7.73
C LEU A 420 11.66 -14.93 -7.26
N ALA A 421 12.35 -15.28 -6.17
CA ALA A 421 13.39 -14.45 -5.59
C ALA A 421 14.73 -14.51 -6.36
N THR A 422 15.01 -15.61 -7.08
CA THR A 422 16.35 -15.83 -7.69
C THR A 422 16.41 -15.55 -9.18
N GLN A 423 15.27 -15.46 -9.88
CA GLN A 423 15.29 -15.29 -11.34
C GLN A 423 15.76 -13.91 -11.82
N GLY A 424 15.59 -12.85 -11.05
CA GLY A 424 16.05 -11.50 -11.39
C GLY A 424 15.57 -10.98 -12.76
N THR A 425 14.46 -11.50 -13.28
CA THR A 425 13.94 -11.21 -14.62
C THR A 425 12.48 -10.77 -14.57
N ALA A 426 12.06 -10.06 -15.60
CA ALA A 426 10.65 -9.67 -15.75
C ALA A 426 9.68 -10.88 -15.85
N TRP A 427 10.17 -12.09 -16.09
CA TRP A 427 9.40 -13.33 -16.14
C TRP A 427 9.36 -14.10 -14.81
N ALA A 428 10.02 -13.62 -13.76
CA ALA A 428 10.11 -14.32 -12.47
C ALA A 428 8.74 -14.74 -11.92
N SER A 429 7.75 -13.85 -11.98
CA SER A 429 6.37 -14.14 -11.54
C SER A 429 5.70 -15.22 -12.40
N ALA A 430 5.92 -15.21 -13.71
CA ALA A 430 5.37 -16.24 -14.61
C ALA A 430 5.96 -17.62 -14.31
N TRP A 431 7.28 -17.71 -14.15
CA TRP A 431 7.94 -18.96 -13.80
C TRP A 431 7.50 -19.47 -12.42
N ALA A 432 7.44 -18.60 -11.42
CA ALA A 432 6.99 -18.97 -10.09
C ALA A 432 5.55 -19.51 -10.11
N LEU A 433 4.64 -18.86 -10.83
CA LEU A 433 3.26 -19.35 -10.99
C LEU A 433 3.22 -20.67 -11.73
N ALA A 434 3.96 -20.83 -12.83
CA ALA A 434 4.02 -22.07 -13.59
C ALA A 434 4.50 -23.25 -12.72
N VAL A 435 5.54 -23.04 -11.92
CA VAL A 435 6.04 -24.04 -10.95
C VAL A 435 5.01 -24.31 -9.86
N GLY A 436 4.42 -23.27 -9.25
CA GLY A 436 3.44 -23.42 -8.18
C GLY A 436 2.20 -24.19 -8.62
N PHE A 437 1.60 -23.82 -9.74
CA PHE A 437 0.43 -24.53 -10.29
C PHE A 437 0.80 -25.91 -10.80
N GLY A 438 1.94 -26.06 -11.49
CA GLY A 438 2.42 -27.36 -11.99
C GLY A 438 2.62 -28.38 -10.86
N LEU A 439 3.29 -27.97 -9.76
CA LEU A 439 3.47 -28.83 -8.60
C LEU A 439 2.14 -29.17 -7.90
N ASN A 440 1.19 -28.22 -7.85
CA ASN A 440 -0.14 -28.51 -7.29
C ASN A 440 -0.88 -29.57 -8.12
N ILE A 441 -0.87 -29.45 -9.46
CA ILE A 441 -1.47 -30.45 -10.33
C ILE A 441 -0.80 -31.81 -10.14
N PHE A 442 0.53 -31.84 -10.13
CA PHE A 442 1.31 -33.08 -10.05
C PHE A 442 1.18 -33.78 -8.69
N LEU A 443 1.19 -33.03 -7.59
CA LEU A 443 1.26 -33.60 -6.24
C LEU A 443 -0.08 -33.74 -5.52
N SER A 444 -1.13 -33.02 -5.95
CA SER A 444 -2.40 -32.96 -5.22
C SER A 444 -3.62 -33.41 -6.00
N ASN A 445 -3.48 -33.86 -7.25
CA ASN A 445 -4.61 -34.04 -8.16
C ASN A 445 -5.54 -32.81 -8.20
N TRP A 446 -4.97 -31.62 -7.91
CA TRP A 446 -5.73 -30.38 -7.94
C TRP A 446 -6.23 -30.09 -9.34
N ASN A 447 -7.54 -29.92 -9.47
CA ASN A 447 -8.19 -29.59 -10.73
C ASN A 447 -8.74 -28.15 -10.65
N PRO A 448 -8.21 -27.21 -11.44
CA PRO A 448 -8.69 -25.82 -11.43
C PRO A 448 -10.13 -25.66 -11.89
N PHE A 449 -10.70 -26.68 -12.54
CA PHE A 449 -12.06 -26.68 -13.08
C PHE A 449 -13.07 -27.45 -12.21
N GLU A 450 -12.63 -28.07 -11.13
CA GLU A 450 -13.50 -28.80 -10.22
C GLU A 450 -14.23 -27.84 -9.28
N LYS A 451 -15.55 -27.84 -9.35
CA LYS A 451 -16.39 -27.03 -8.45
C LYS A 451 -16.29 -27.59 -7.02
N LYS A 452 -15.72 -26.80 -6.09
CA LYS A 452 -15.89 -27.03 -4.66
C LYS A 452 -17.25 -26.56 -4.19
#